data_1b9790837eaeefc9ff70d71c7d74bc77
#
_entry.id   1b9790837eaeefc9ff70d71c7d74bc77
#
_cell.length_a   1.000
_cell.length_b   1.000
_cell.length_c   1.000
_cell.angle_alpha   90.00
_cell.angle_beta   90.00
_cell.angle_gamma   90.00
#
_symmetry.space_group_name_H-M   'P 1'
#
loop_
_entity.id
_entity.type
_entity.pdbx_description
1 polymer ?
#
loop_
_entity_poly.entity_id
_entity_poly.type
_entity_poly.pdbx_seq_one_letter_code
_entity_poly.pdbx_strand_id
1 'polypeptide(L)'
;MDEKTKTPEVIVEQTSEQADLSLFGLIMEADFFVQFIMFLLLLSSVWCWTIIINKSRLFRKEKRISKFFEEHYNSDKVDDDALLDHFNNSTQNETNAQVNIFIKGMLEFNKIYSMSPNLIGKKQFGELAQQLNLTLQITLNKEIEKLEEGMNFLASIGSVAPFIGLLGTVWGIVNAFQSIAITNNTSLAVVAPGIAEALFATALGLLAAIPAVAAYNKYSNNLEKMSNNLEYFIFEFTSKKIAELERKF
;
A
#
# COMPACT_ATOMS: atom_id res chain seq x y z
N MET A 1 62.01 -62.95 -20.71
CA MET A 1 62.33 -62.03 -19.62
C MET A 1 61.62 -60.73 -19.94
N ASP A 2 60.37 -60.70 -19.51
CA ASP A 2 59.42 -59.60 -19.89
C ASP A 2 59.38 -58.56 -18.79
N GLU A 3 59.89 -57.38 -19.08
CA GLU A 3 59.86 -56.22 -18.18
C GLU A 3 58.66 -55.38 -18.55
N LYS A 4 57.55 -55.57 -17.78
CA LYS A 4 56.35 -54.74 -17.90
C LYS A 4 56.61 -53.40 -17.29
N THR A 5 56.76 -52.37 -18.13
CA THR A 5 56.74 -50.98 -17.78
C THR A 5 55.32 -50.57 -17.33
N LYS A 6 55.12 -50.40 -16.04
CA LYS A 6 53.90 -49.78 -15.48
C LYS A 6 53.98 -48.27 -15.65
N THR A 7 53.13 -47.74 -16.52
CA THR A 7 52.82 -46.31 -16.55
C THR A 7 51.99 -45.94 -15.31
N PRO A 8 52.33 -44.87 -14.56
CA PRO A 8 51.45 -44.42 -13.46
C PRO A 8 50.24 -43.75 -14.05
N GLU A 9 49.06 -44.31 -13.79
CA GLU A 9 47.77 -43.62 -13.97
C GLU A 9 47.74 -42.46 -12.99
N VAL A 10 47.87 -41.23 -13.53
CA VAL A 10 47.53 -40.01 -12.80
C VAL A 10 46.01 -39.95 -12.72
N ILE A 11 45.48 -40.38 -11.59
CA ILE A 11 44.07 -40.11 -11.23
C ILE A 11 43.99 -38.61 -11.01
N VAL A 12 43.58 -37.89 -12.04
CA VAL A 12 43.11 -36.50 -11.89
C VAL A 12 41.73 -36.61 -11.25
N GLU A 13 41.72 -36.52 -9.94
CA GLU A 13 40.51 -36.31 -9.13
C GLU A 13 40.01 -34.90 -9.48
N GLN A 14 39.19 -34.78 -10.55
CA GLN A 14 38.41 -33.61 -10.85
C GLN A 14 37.31 -33.53 -9.78
N THR A 15 37.61 -32.94 -8.64
CA THR A 15 36.59 -32.33 -7.81
C THR A 15 35.99 -31.17 -8.62
N SER A 16 35.03 -31.50 -9.47
CA SER A 16 34.11 -30.49 -10.00
C SER A 16 33.32 -29.94 -8.80
N GLU A 17 33.81 -28.90 -8.25
CA GLU A 17 32.99 -28.01 -7.40
C GLU A 17 31.82 -27.56 -8.28
N GLN A 18 30.74 -28.33 -8.25
CA GLN A 18 29.49 -27.99 -8.94
C GLN A 18 29.02 -26.71 -8.25
N ALA A 19 29.11 -25.58 -8.94
CA ALA A 19 28.50 -24.34 -8.48
C ALA A 19 27.05 -24.64 -8.06
N ASP A 20 26.75 -24.41 -6.81
CA ASP A 20 25.41 -24.68 -6.25
C ASP A 20 24.43 -23.66 -6.82
N LEU A 21 23.83 -23.95 -7.98
CA LEU A 21 22.84 -23.12 -8.66
C LEU A 21 21.48 -23.10 -7.92
N SER A 22 21.44 -23.56 -6.66
CA SER A 22 20.29 -23.35 -5.83
C SER A 22 20.06 -21.85 -5.61
N LEU A 23 18.78 -21.43 -5.41
CA LEU A 23 18.45 -20.02 -5.15
C LEU A 23 19.22 -19.46 -3.95
N PHE A 24 19.54 -20.30 -2.98
CA PHE A 24 20.33 -19.93 -1.80
C PHE A 24 21.82 -19.82 -2.13
N GLY A 25 22.37 -20.72 -2.95
CA GLY A 25 23.75 -20.66 -3.44
C GLY A 25 24.00 -19.36 -4.22
N LEU A 26 23.09 -19.02 -5.14
CA LEU A 26 23.18 -17.76 -5.92
C LEU A 26 23.21 -16.49 -5.05
N ILE A 27 22.52 -16.51 -3.90
CA ILE A 27 22.55 -15.35 -2.98
C ILE A 27 23.88 -15.31 -2.21
N MET A 28 24.41 -16.47 -1.78
CA MET A 28 25.59 -16.53 -0.93
C MET A 28 26.90 -16.31 -1.69
N GLU A 29 26.95 -16.69 -2.97
CA GLU A 29 28.11 -16.53 -3.84
C GLU A 29 28.19 -15.16 -4.51
N ALA A 30 27.06 -14.40 -4.52
CA ALA A 30 26.99 -13.09 -5.14
C ALA A 30 27.95 -12.06 -4.50
N ASP A 31 28.39 -11.10 -5.30
CA ASP A 31 29.14 -9.94 -4.82
C ASP A 31 28.37 -9.20 -3.71
N PHE A 32 29.09 -8.69 -2.72
CA PHE A 32 28.50 -7.99 -1.55
C PHE A 32 27.49 -6.90 -1.94
N PHE A 33 27.76 -6.15 -3.03
CA PHE A 33 26.86 -5.11 -3.50
C PHE A 33 25.55 -5.69 -4.07
N VAL A 34 25.64 -6.78 -4.82
CA VAL A 34 24.46 -7.48 -5.36
C VAL A 34 23.66 -8.15 -4.24
N GLN A 35 24.34 -8.75 -3.24
CA GLN A 35 23.70 -9.28 -2.03
C GLN A 35 22.92 -8.20 -1.29
N PHE A 36 23.50 -7.02 -1.11
CA PHE A 36 22.84 -5.89 -0.46
C PHE A 36 21.59 -5.46 -1.21
N ILE A 37 21.65 -5.36 -2.55
CA ILE A 37 20.49 -5.06 -3.41
C ILE A 37 19.39 -6.12 -3.22
N MET A 38 19.74 -7.40 -3.30
CA MET A 38 18.78 -8.50 -3.14
C MET A 38 18.10 -8.45 -1.76
N PHE A 39 18.87 -8.24 -0.70
CA PHE A 39 18.35 -8.12 0.67
C PHE A 39 17.36 -6.94 0.80
N LEU A 40 17.71 -5.77 0.26
CA LEU A 40 16.85 -4.59 0.29
C LEU A 40 15.54 -4.83 -0.48
N LEU A 41 15.59 -5.49 -1.63
CA LEU A 41 14.41 -5.84 -2.42
C LEU A 41 13.52 -6.85 -1.68
N LEU A 42 14.09 -7.87 -1.02
CA LEU A 42 13.35 -8.82 -0.21
C LEU A 42 12.64 -8.15 0.97
N LEU A 43 13.34 -7.29 1.73
CA LEU A 43 12.74 -6.50 2.80
C LEU A 43 11.58 -5.64 2.30
N SER A 44 11.80 -4.94 1.19
CA SER A 44 10.77 -4.10 0.57
C SER A 44 9.55 -4.92 0.15
N SER A 45 9.76 -6.12 -0.40
CA SER A 45 8.69 -7.04 -0.79
C SER A 45 7.85 -7.48 0.43
N VAL A 46 8.49 -7.89 1.52
CA VAL A 46 7.80 -8.26 2.78
C VAL A 46 6.98 -7.10 3.32
N TRP A 47 7.57 -5.88 3.30
CA TRP A 47 6.86 -4.68 3.76
C TRP A 47 5.66 -4.35 2.87
N CYS A 48 5.80 -4.47 1.54
CA CYS A 48 4.67 -4.32 0.60
C CYS A 48 3.52 -5.27 0.93
N TRP A 49 3.80 -6.56 1.16
CA TRP A 49 2.78 -7.53 1.52
C TRP A 49 2.08 -7.18 2.84
N THR A 50 2.81 -6.68 3.83
CA THR A 50 2.24 -6.20 5.09
C THR A 50 1.24 -5.06 4.85
N ILE A 51 1.61 -4.06 4.05
CA ILE A 51 0.73 -2.95 3.69
C ILE A 51 -0.50 -3.47 2.91
N ILE A 52 -0.31 -4.35 1.93
CA ILE A 52 -1.39 -4.92 1.11
C ILE A 52 -2.42 -5.63 1.99
N ILE A 53 -1.97 -6.46 2.93
CA ILE A 53 -2.87 -7.21 3.82
C ILE A 53 -3.63 -6.24 4.74
N ASN A 54 -2.94 -5.28 5.35
CA ASN A 54 -3.54 -4.30 6.25
C ASN A 54 -4.57 -3.42 5.51
N LYS A 55 -4.24 -2.92 4.32
CA LYS A 55 -5.17 -2.14 3.50
C LYS A 55 -6.38 -2.96 3.04
N SER A 56 -6.16 -4.22 2.66
CA SER A 56 -7.27 -5.12 2.29
C SER A 56 -8.25 -5.32 3.45
N ARG A 57 -7.75 -5.44 4.68
CA ARG A 57 -8.60 -5.55 5.89
C ARG A 57 -9.31 -4.24 6.18
N LEU A 58 -8.60 -3.11 6.08
CA LEU A 58 -9.14 -1.78 6.33
C LEU A 58 -10.29 -1.45 5.36
N PHE A 59 -10.08 -1.56 4.05
CA PHE A 59 -11.14 -1.29 3.07
C PHE A 59 -12.35 -2.23 3.19
N ARG A 60 -12.15 -3.48 3.61
CA ARG A 60 -13.26 -4.39 3.90
C ARG A 60 -14.06 -3.95 5.13
N LYS A 61 -13.37 -3.48 6.18
CA LYS A 61 -14.00 -2.92 7.38
C LYS A 61 -14.81 -1.68 7.03
N GLU A 62 -14.20 -0.71 6.33
CA GLU A 62 -14.85 0.52 5.86
C GLU A 62 -16.15 0.23 5.13
N LYS A 63 -16.10 -0.64 4.11
CA LYS A 63 -17.29 -1.02 3.31
C LYS A 63 -18.39 -1.68 4.15
N ARG A 64 -18.02 -2.53 5.10
CA ARG A 64 -19.00 -3.21 5.97
C ARG A 64 -19.72 -2.23 6.86
N ILE A 65 -18.99 -1.30 7.49
CA ILE A 65 -19.57 -0.32 8.41
C ILE A 65 -20.40 0.72 7.63
N SER A 66 -19.91 1.19 6.46
CA SER A 66 -20.70 2.08 5.60
C SER A 66 -22.05 1.48 5.23
N LYS A 67 -22.07 0.21 4.82
CA LYS A 67 -23.33 -0.47 4.47
C LYS A 67 -24.30 -0.53 5.66
N PHE A 68 -23.79 -0.89 6.85
CA PHE A 68 -24.60 -0.92 8.07
C PHE A 68 -25.14 0.48 8.42
N PHE A 69 -24.30 1.51 8.32
CA PHE A 69 -24.69 2.89 8.57
C PHE A 69 -25.79 3.36 7.59
N GLU A 70 -25.61 3.13 6.28
CA GLU A 70 -26.57 3.53 5.25
C GLU A 70 -27.94 2.86 5.44
N GLU A 71 -27.97 1.58 5.81
CA GLU A 71 -29.22 0.85 6.10
C GLU A 71 -29.99 1.49 7.27
N HIS A 72 -29.28 2.03 8.27
CA HIS A 72 -29.92 2.67 9.44
C HIS A 72 -30.25 4.15 9.18
N TYR A 73 -29.35 4.88 8.52
CA TYR A 73 -29.52 6.30 8.21
C TYR A 73 -30.69 6.57 7.25
N ASN A 74 -30.88 5.68 6.27
CA ASN A 74 -31.98 5.77 5.31
C ASN A 74 -33.32 5.19 5.84
N SER A 75 -33.33 4.67 7.05
CA SER A 75 -34.54 4.15 7.68
C SER A 75 -35.35 5.28 8.32
N ASP A 76 -36.60 5.52 7.86
CA ASP A 76 -37.50 6.51 8.44
C ASP A 76 -37.85 6.27 9.94
N LYS A 77 -37.33 5.19 10.52
CA LYS A 77 -37.65 4.76 11.89
C LYS A 77 -36.58 5.17 12.91
N VAL A 78 -35.44 5.63 12.49
CA VAL A 78 -34.32 5.96 13.37
C VAL A 78 -34.13 7.47 13.37
N ASP A 79 -34.20 8.08 14.54
CA ASP A 79 -33.86 9.50 14.73
C ASP A 79 -32.36 9.72 14.63
N ASP A 80 -31.95 10.81 13.97
CA ASP A 80 -30.54 11.15 13.79
C ASP A 80 -29.80 11.30 15.15
N ASP A 81 -30.50 11.78 16.21
CA ASP A 81 -29.93 11.90 17.56
C ASP A 81 -29.72 10.52 18.22
N ALA A 82 -30.64 9.56 18.03
CA ALA A 82 -30.46 8.19 18.51
C ALA A 82 -29.32 7.48 17.79
N LEU A 83 -29.15 7.75 16.49
CA LEU A 83 -28.04 7.23 15.71
C LEU A 83 -26.69 7.82 16.16
N LEU A 84 -26.68 9.12 16.49
CA LEU A 84 -25.51 9.80 17.04
C LEU A 84 -25.10 9.17 18.39
N ASP A 85 -26.04 8.95 19.30
CA ASP A 85 -25.76 8.35 20.61
C ASP A 85 -25.25 6.92 20.47
N HIS A 86 -25.79 6.14 19.54
CA HIS A 86 -25.31 4.79 19.26
C HIS A 86 -23.84 4.80 18.83
N PHE A 87 -23.47 5.63 17.84
CA PHE A 87 -22.11 5.64 17.31
C PHE A 87 -21.13 6.41 18.18
N ASN A 88 -21.55 7.41 18.95
CA ASN A 88 -20.68 8.15 19.86
C ASN A 88 -20.20 7.28 21.05
N ASN A 89 -21.02 6.31 21.44
CA ASN A 89 -20.69 5.33 22.48
C ASN A 89 -20.02 4.06 21.94
N SER A 90 -19.87 3.96 20.61
CA SER A 90 -19.28 2.82 19.94
C SER A 90 -17.75 2.82 20.05
N THR A 91 -17.16 1.63 20.06
CA THR A 91 -15.71 1.47 20.04
C THR A 91 -15.14 1.85 18.66
N GLN A 92 -13.83 2.19 18.61
CA GLN A 92 -13.13 2.48 17.34
C GLN A 92 -13.28 1.38 16.27
N ASN A 93 -13.64 0.16 16.66
CA ASN A 93 -13.87 -0.94 15.72
C ASN A 93 -15.21 -0.86 15.00
N GLU A 94 -16.14 -0.02 15.45
CA GLU A 94 -17.50 0.16 14.92
C GLU A 94 -17.65 1.47 14.15
N THR A 95 -16.59 2.29 14.09
CA THR A 95 -16.59 3.56 13.36
C THR A 95 -15.77 3.46 12.09
N ASN A 96 -16.17 4.25 11.09
CA ASN A 96 -15.48 4.41 9.80
C ASN A 96 -15.52 5.89 9.36
N ALA A 97 -14.97 6.20 8.19
CA ALA A 97 -14.92 7.56 7.68
C ALA A 97 -16.31 8.20 7.58
N GLN A 98 -17.33 7.49 7.10
CA GLN A 98 -18.69 7.98 6.95
C GLN A 98 -19.36 8.28 8.29
N VAL A 99 -19.23 7.38 9.26
CA VAL A 99 -19.73 7.57 10.62
C VAL A 99 -19.03 8.75 11.31
N ASN A 100 -17.71 8.90 11.14
CA ASN A 100 -16.96 10.03 11.71
C ASN A 100 -17.44 11.38 11.13
N ILE A 101 -17.72 11.43 9.83
CA ILE A 101 -18.28 12.62 9.17
C ILE A 101 -19.67 12.91 9.72
N PHE A 102 -20.52 11.89 9.88
CA PHE A 102 -21.88 12.03 10.45
C PHE A 102 -21.82 12.57 11.88
N ILE A 103 -21.02 11.95 12.77
CA ILE A 103 -20.85 12.40 14.16
C ILE A 103 -20.41 13.86 14.21
N LYS A 104 -19.37 14.21 13.40
CA LYS A 104 -18.86 15.57 13.36
C LYS A 104 -19.88 16.56 12.83
N GLY A 105 -20.66 16.15 11.84
CA GLY A 105 -21.77 16.93 11.27
C GLY A 105 -22.87 17.23 12.29
N MET A 106 -23.31 16.21 13.01
CA MET A 106 -24.32 16.35 14.05
C MET A 106 -23.85 17.24 15.21
N LEU A 107 -22.63 17.05 15.68
CA LEU A 107 -22.05 17.89 16.74
C LEU A 107 -21.94 19.37 16.32
N GLU A 108 -21.50 19.64 15.10
CA GLU A 108 -21.39 21.01 14.60
C GLU A 108 -22.80 21.62 14.37
N PHE A 109 -23.71 20.84 13.80
CA PHE A 109 -25.11 21.25 13.62
C PHE A 109 -25.80 21.60 14.95
N ASN A 110 -25.68 20.74 15.97
CA ASN A 110 -26.25 20.96 17.31
C ASN A 110 -25.61 22.18 18.00
N LYS A 111 -24.30 22.40 17.81
CA LYS A 111 -23.62 23.59 18.31
C LYS A 111 -24.16 24.86 17.67
N ILE A 112 -24.28 24.91 16.35
CA ILE A 112 -24.82 26.03 15.60
C ILE A 112 -26.26 26.31 16.04
N TYR A 113 -27.10 25.27 16.15
CA TYR A 113 -28.49 25.38 16.58
C TYR A 113 -28.63 25.93 17.99
N SER A 114 -27.76 25.51 18.93
CA SER A 114 -27.78 25.98 20.32
C SER A 114 -27.32 27.43 20.51
N MET A 115 -26.46 27.94 19.62
CA MET A 115 -25.89 29.29 19.75
C MET A 115 -26.83 30.41 19.30
N SER A 116 -27.86 30.15 18.50
CA SER A 116 -28.70 31.19 17.92
C SER A 116 -30.17 30.78 17.69
N PRO A 117 -30.93 30.37 18.72
CA PRO A 117 -32.33 29.99 18.53
C PRO A 117 -33.25 31.10 18.03
N ASN A 118 -32.90 32.36 18.28
CA ASN A 118 -33.76 33.52 18.01
C ASN A 118 -33.22 34.52 16.96
N LEU A 119 -32.05 34.27 16.38
CA LEU A 119 -31.34 35.19 15.48
C LEU A 119 -31.22 34.69 14.04
N ILE A 120 -31.70 33.46 13.75
CA ILE A 120 -31.52 32.83 12.44
C ILE A 120 -32.59 33.35 11.47
N GLY A 121 -32.29 34.43 10.74
CA GLY A 121 -33.07 34.88 9.59
C GLY A 121 -32.69 34.13 8.33
N LYS A 122 -33.59 34.11 7.31
CA LYS A 122 -33.41 33.40 6.03
C LYS A 122 -32.02 33.62 5.35
N LYS A 123 -31.41 34.78 5.58
CA LYS A 123 -30.10 35.10 5.00
C LYS A 123 -28.92 34.36 5.66
N GLN A 124 -29.10 33.84 6.86
CA GLN A 124 -28.05 33.16 7.63
C GLN A 124 -28.02 31.64 7.36
N PHE A 125 -29.09 31.04 6.80
CA PHE A 125 -29.08 29.60 6.45
C PHE A 125 -27.99 29.24 5.44
N GLY A 126 -27.71 30.12 4.46
CA GLY A 126 -26.61 29.95 3.52
C GLY A 126 -25.24 29.95 4.18
N GLU A 127 -25.00 30.85 5.13
CA GLU A 127 -23.74 30.92 5.88
C GLU A 127 -23.55 29.70 6.77
N LEU A 128 -24.62 29.23 7.42
CA LEU A 128 -24.62 28.01 8.24
C LEU A 128 -24.35 26.77 7.40
N ALA A 129 -25.01 26.65 6.23
CA ALA A 129 -24.75 25.57 5.28
C ALA A 129 -23.30 25.55 4.82
N GLN A 130 -22.73 26.72 4.53
CA GLN A 130 -21.34 26.85 4.13
C GLN A 130 -20.40 26.46 5.26
N GLN A 131 -20.63 26.91 6.50
CA GLN A 131 -19.81 26.55 7.67
C GLN A 131 -19.84 25.06 7.94
N LEU A 132 -21.04 24.46 7.93
CA LEU A 132 -21.23 23.01 8.12
C LEU A 132 -20.48 22.23 7.04
N ASN A 133 -20.68 22.61 5.77
CA ASN A 133 -20.02 21.97 4.63
C ASN A 133 -18.49 22.05 4.75
N LEU A 134 -17.93 23.23 5.06
CA LEU A 134 -16.48 23.38 5.25
C LEU A 134 -15.93 22.49 6.37
N THR A 135 -16.64 22.39 7.49
CA THR A 135 -16.24 21.52 8.61
C THR A 135 -16.23 20.04 8.19
N LEU A 136 -17.24 19.61 7.42
CA LEU A 136 -17.35 18.25 6.92
C LEU A 136 -16.31 17.93 5.86
N GLN A 137 -16.00 18.87 4.95
CA GLN A 137 -14.92 18.72 3.96
C GLN A 137 -13.54 18.56 4.62
N ILE A 138 -13.26 19.34 5.67
CA ILE A 138 -12.03 19.19 6.45
C ILE A 138 -11.97 17.79 7.11
N THR A 139 -13.10 17.33 7.62
CA THR A 139 -13.18 16.00 8.23
C THR A 139 -12.98 14.90 7.18
N LEU A 140 -13.61 15.02 6.01
CA LEU A 140 -13.42 14.13 4.87
C LEU A 140 -11.94 14.01 4.50
N ASN A 141 -11.26 15.14 4.29
CA ASN A 141 -9.86 15.15 3.89
C ASN A 141 -8.98 14.43 4.92
N LYS A 142 -9.23 14.63 6.22
CA LYS A 142 -8.51 13.92 7.29
C LYS A 142 -8.76 12.40 7.28
N GLU A 143 -9.99 11.98 7.02
CA GLU A 143 -10.30 10.54 6.95
C GLU A 143 -9.69 9.89 5.69
N ILE A 144 -9.71 10.59 4.56
CA ILE A 144 -9.05 10.13 3.32
C ILE A 144 -7.54 10.02 3.50
N GLU A 145 -6.89 11.03 4.13
CA GLU A 145 -5.46 11.01 4.44
C GLU A 145 -5.06 9.78 5.28
N LYS A 146 -5.84 9.44 6.31
CA LYS A 146 -5.63 8.21 7.10
C LYS A 146 -5.72 6.93 6.27
N LEU A 147 -6.67 6.92 5.34
CA LEU A 147 -6.87 5.77 4.46
C LEU A 147 -5.80 5.66 3.37
N GLU A 148 -5.16 6.76 3.01
CA GLU A 148 -4.06 6.83 2.05
C GLU A 148 -2.70 6.43 2.66
N GLU A 149 -2.56 6.48 3.98
CA GLU A 149 -1.32 6.17 4.69
C GLU A 149 -0.69 4.86 4.22
N GLY A 150 0.61 4.87 3.91
CA GLY A 150 1.36 3.72 3.40
C GLY A 150 1.18 3.41 1.90
N MET A 151 0.20 4.02 1.20
CA MET A 151 0.05 3.80 -0.25
C MET A 151 1.21 4.39 -1.05
N ASN A 152 1.79 5.51 -0.58
CA ASN A 152 2.96 6.14 -1.19
C ASN A 152 4.17 5.20 -1.23
N PHE A 153 4.32 4.33 -0.23
CA PHE A 153 5.37 3.30 -0.23
C PHE A 153 5.15 2.28 -1.34
N LEU A 154 3.90 1.80 -1.54
CA LEU A 154 3.58 0.88 -2.63
C LEU A 154 3.88 1.51 -4.00
N ALA A 155 3.52 2.78 -4.19
CA ALA A 155 3.82 3.52 -5.42
C ALA A 155 5.33 3.63 -5.67
N SER A 156 6.10 3.95 -4.63
CA SER A 156 7.56 4.09 -4.70
C SER A 156 8.24 2.76 -5.03
N ILE A 157 7.89 1.67 -4.35
CA ILE A 157 8.45 0.34 -4.64
C ILE A 157 8.04 -0.11 -6.04
N GLY A 158 6.78 0.09 -6.42
CA GLY A 158 6.29 -0.25 -7.75
C GLY A 158 7.06 0.42 -8.90
N SER A 159 7.48 1.66 -8.69
CA SER A 159 8.21 2.43 -9.71
C SER A 159 9.74 2.24 -9.64
N VAL A 160 10.32 2.04 -8.46
CA VAL A 160 11.79 2.08 -8.25
C VAL A 160 12.41 0.69 -8.18
N ALA A 161 11.71 -0.33 -7.62
CA ALA A 161 12.28 -1.66 -7.42
C ALA A 161 12.79 -2.33 -8.72
N PRO A 162 12.12 -2.20 -9.90
CA PRO A 162 12.66 -2.75 -11.15
C PRO A 162 14.00 -2.15 -11.53
N PHE A 163 14.20 -0.85 -11.30
CA PHE A 163 15.47 -0.16 -11.60
C PHE A 163 16.57 -0.53 -10.62
N ILE A 164 16.24 -0.78 -9.35
CA ILE A 164 17.19 -1.32 -8.37
C ILE A 164 17.61 -2.74 -8.78
N GLY A 165 16.68 -3.59 -9.22
CA GLY A 165 17.01 -4.90 -9.78
C GLY A 165 17.88 -4.82 -11.03
N LEU A 166 17.58 -3.90 -11.94
CA LEU A 166 18.39 -3.63 -13.14
C LEU A 166 19.80 -3.17 -12.77
N LEU A 167 19.95 -2.32 -11.75
CA LEU A 167 21.26 -1.91 -11.25
C LEU A 167 22.06 -3.13 -10.79
N GLY A 168 21.43 -4.09 -10.12
CA GLY A 168 22.03 -5.37 -9.74
C GLY A 168 22.54 -6.16 -10.94
N THR A 169 21.78 -6.21 -12.05
CA THR A 169 22.25 -6.90 -13.27
C THR A 169 23.44 -6.21 -13.91
N VAL A 170 23.41 -4.89 -14.03
CA VAL A 170 24.53 -4.13 -14.61
C VAL A 170 25.81 -4.36 -13.82
N TRP A 171 25.73 -4.31 -12.49
CA TRP A 171 26.85 -4.55 -11.60
C TRP A 171 27.39 -5.97 -11.71
N GLY A 172 26.54 -6.99 -11.64
CA GLY A 172 26.94 -8.39 -11.74
C GLY A 172 27.57 -8.74 -13.10
N ILE A 173 27.05 -8.17 -14.19
CA ILE A 173 27.66 -8.35 -15.53
C ILE A 173 29.05 -7.69 -15.59
N VAL A 174 29.21 -6.49 -15.02
CA VAL A 174 30.52 -5.84 -14.94
C VAL A 174 31.52 -6.71 -14.19
N ASN A 175 31.13 -7.28 -13.04
CA ASN A 175 31.97 -8.19 -12.27
C ASN A 175 32.31 -9.47 -13.04
N ALA A 176 31.37 -10.05 -13.79
CA ALA A 176 31.61 -11.21 -14.64
C ALA A 176 32.70 -10.92 -15.72
N PHE A 177 32.64 -9.76 -16.37
CA PHE A 177 33.67 -9.35 -17.32
C PHE A 177 35.02 -9.04 -16.66
N GLN A 178 35.02 -8.46 -15.47
CA GLN A 178 36.28 -8.25 -14.71
C GLN A 178 36.93 -9.59 -14.36
N SER A 179 36.16 -10.63 -14.02
CA SER A 179 36.69 -11.98 -13.76
C SER A 179 37.38 -12.58 -14.97
N ILE A 180 36.86 -12.37 -16.20
CA ILE A 180 37.53 -12.75 -17.44
C ILE A 180 38.90 -12.03 -17.57
N ALA A 181 38.90 -10.71 -17.33
CA ALA A 181 40.13 -9.90 -17.46
C ALA A 181 41.22 -10.32 -16.47
N ILE A 182 40.85 -10.70 -15.25
CA ILE A 182 41.76 -11.13 -14.19
C ILE A 182 42.30 -12.55 -14.46
N THR A 183 41.41 -13.48 -14.83
CA THR A 183 41.77 -14.89 -15.01
C THR A 183 42.33 -15.22 -16.41
N ASN A 184 42.22 -14.31 -17.37
CA ASN A 184 42.48 -14.53 -18.80
C ASN A 184 41.74 -15.78 -19.34
N ASN A 185 40.60 -16.13 -18.75
CA ASN A 185 39.82 -17.31 -19.11
C ASN A 185 38.43 -16.89 -19.59
N THR A 186 38.13 -17.11 -20.85
CA THR A 186 36.86 -16.79 -21.51
C THR A 186 35.85 -17.92 -21.44
N SER A 187 36.08 -18.94 -20.63
CA SER A 187 35.17 -20.07 -20.46
C SER A 187 33.82 -19.58 -19.88
N LEU A 188 32.72 -20.10 -20.42
CA LEU A 188 31.38 -19.83 -19.90
C LEU A 188 31.24 -20.20 -18.42
N ALA A 189 31.96 -21.21 -17.95
CA ALA A 189 31.96 -21.65 -16.56
C ALA A 189 32.44 -20.55 -15.58
N VAL A 190 33.27 -19.61 -16.04
CA VAL A 190 33.80 -18.49 -15.21
C VAL A 190 32.75 -17.38 -15.03
N VAL A 191 31.89 -17.13 -16.03
CA VAL A 191 30.98 -15.99 -16.05
C VAL A 191 29.53 -16.35 -15.75
N ALA A 192 29.14 -17.62 -15.98
CA ALA A 192 27.74 -18.06 -15.83
C ALA A 192 27.19 -17.84 -14.41
N PRO A 193 27.91 -18.07 -13.31
CA PRO A 193 27.42 -17.79 -11.97
C PRO A 193 27.09 -16.30 -11.78
N GLY A 194 28.03 -15.39 -12.08
CA GLY A 194 27.81 -13.96 -11.91
C GLY A 194 26.68 -13.38 -12.78
N ILE A 195 26.47 -13.94 -13.99
CA ILE A 195 25.33 -13.58 -14.84
C ILE A 195 24.02 -14.09 -14.22
N ALA A 196 24.01 -15.32 -13.69
CA ALA A 196 22.82 -15.89 -13.06
C ALA A 196 22.38 -15.09 -11.81
N GLU A 197 23.35 -14.73 -10.95
CA GLU A 197 23.12 -13.86 -9.79
C GLU A 197 22.57 -12.48 -10.18
N ALA A 198 23.14 -11.88 -11.21
CA ALA A 198 22.68 -10.61 -11.75
C ALA A 198 21.22 -10.68 -12.21
N LEU A 199 20.87 -11.67 -13.02
CA LEU A 199 19.50 -11.87 -13.50
C LEU A 199 18.52 -12.12 -12.34
N PHE A 200 18.98 -12.84 -11.30
CA PHE A 200 18.17 -13.08 -10.12
C PHE A 200 17.84 -11.79 -9.35
N ALA A 201 18.77 -10.84 -9.26
CA ALA A 201 18.50 -9.53 -8.67
C ALA A 201 17.36 -8.78 -9.40
N THR A 202 17.34 -8.83 -10.74
CA THR A 202 16.24 -8.22 -11.50
C THR A 202 14.91 -8.96 -11.27
N ALA A 203 14.93 -10.28 -11.21
CA ALA A 203 13.73 -11.07 -10.91
C ALA A 203 13.14 -10.68 -9.54
N LEU A 204 13.97 -10.46 -8.51
CA LEU A 204 13.52 -9.97 -7.20
C LEU A 204 12.95 -8.56 -7.27
N GLY A 205 13.54 -7.66 -8.07
CA GLY A 205 13.00 -6.32 -8.30
C GLY A 205 11.59 -6.34 -8.88
N LEU A 206 11.37 -7.18 -9.88
CA LEU A 206 10.05 -7.37 -10.49
C LEU A 206 9.06 -8.05 -9.54
N LEU A 207 9.51 -9.03 -8.77
CA LEU A 207 8.70 -9.73 -7.77
C LEU A 207 8.18 -8.78 -6.68
N ALA A 208 8.97 -7.77 -6.30
CA ALA A 208 8.56 -6.74 -5.36
C ALA A 208 7.62 -5.71 -6.02
N ALA A 209 7.91 -5.29 -7.25
CA ALA A 209 7.20 -4.21 -7.93
C ALA A 209 5.80 -4.59 -8.40
N ILE A 210 5.63 -5.77 -9.00
CA ILE A 210 4.36 -6.17 -9.63
C ILE A 210 3.19 -6.16 -8.63
N PRO A 211 3.27 -6.82 -7.46
CA PRO A 211 2.19 -6.78 -6.48
C PRO A 211 1.99 -5.37 -5.88
N ALA A 212 3.07 -4.59 -5.73
CA ALA A 212 2.99 -3.24 -5.21
C ALA A 212 2.19 -2.30 -6.14
N VAL A 213 2.48 -2.32 -7.46
CA VAL A 213 1.73 -1.54 -8.46
C VAL A 213 0.28 -1.99 -8.54
N ALA A 214 0.03 -3.29 -8.59
CA ALA A 214 -1.34 -3.83 -8.66
C ALA A 214 -2.18 -3.42 -7.45
N ALA A 215 -1.58 -3.49 -6.26
CA ALA A 215 -2.23 -3.11 -5.01
C ALA A 215 -2.47 -1.60 -4.93
N TYR A 216 -1.47 -0.79 -5.27
CA TYR A 216 -1.59 0.66 -5.31
C TYR A 216 -2.75 1.11 -6.21
N ASN A 217 -2.78 0.64 -7.45
CA ASN A 217 -3.84 1.00 -8.39
C ASN A 217 -5.23 0.59 -7.89
N LYS A 218 -5.35 -0.61 -7.31
CA LYS A 218 -6.60 -1.09 -6.72
C LYS A 218 -7.07 -0.21 -5.57
N TYR A 219 -6.18 0.13 -4.63
CA TYR A 219 -6.55 0.90 -3.45
C TYR A 219 -6.77 2.37 -3.78
N SER A 220 -6.00 2.96 -4.69
CA SER A 220 -6.22 4.31 -5.19
C SER A 220 -7.62 4.47 -5.81
N ASN A 221 -8.02 3.55 -6.70
CA ASN A 221 -9.36 3.56 -7.27
C ASN A 221 -10.47 3.35 -6.22
N ASN A 222 -10.22 2.54 -5.18
CA ASN A 222 -11.20 2.36 -4.11
C ASN A 222 -11.33 3.61 -3.25
N LEU A 223 -10.21 4.29 -2.98
CA LEU A 223 -10.15 5.52 -2.21
C LEU A 223 -10.90 6.66 -2.93
N GLU A 224 -10.66 6.81 -4.22
CA GLU A 224 -11.36 7.79 -5.07
C GLU A 224 -12.88 7.58 -5.04
N LYS A 225 -13.33 6.34 -5.24
CA LYS A 225 -14.76 6.01 -5.18
C LYS A 225 -15.35 6.30 -3.80
N MET A 226 -14.59 6.02 -2.74
CA MET A 226 -15.04 6.26 -1.38
C MET A 226 -15.10 7.76 -1.09
N SER A 227 -14.10 8.54 -1.52
CA SER A 227 -14.12 10.01 -1.41
C SER A 227 -15.35 10.60 -2.07
N ASN A 228 -15.64 10.22 -3.31
CA ASN A 228 -16.82 10.69 -4.04
C ASN A 228 -18.13 10.32 -3.31
N ASN A 229 -18.25 9.11 -2.79
CA ASN A 229 -19.45 8.71 -2.03
C ASN A 229 -19.61 9.52 -0.73
N LEU A 230 -18.52 9.80 -0.04
CA LEU A 230 -18.52 10.63 1.17
C LEU A 230 -18.85 12.10 0.87
N GLU A 231 -18.43 12.63 -0.28
CA GLU A 231 -18.82 13.97 -0.75
C GLU A 231 -20.32 14.06 -1.03
N TYR A 232 -20.89 13.03 -1.70
CA TYR A 232 -22.34 12.94 -1.89
C TYR A 232 -23.09 12.88 -0.57
N PHE A 233 -22.60 12.09 0.39
CA PHE A 233 -23.17 12.02 1.72
C PHE A 233 -23.13 13.37 2.44
N ILE A 234 -22.03 14.10 2.38
CA ILE A 234 -21.89 15.45 2.97
C ILE A 234 -22.92 16.41 2.37
N PHE A 235 -23.08 16.40 1.05
CA PHE A 235 -24.06 17.24 0.38
C PHE A 235 -25.50 16.92 0.81
N GLU A 236 -25.84 15.64 0.83
CA GLU A 236 -27.17 15.16 1.24
C GLU A 236 -27.46 15.52 2.70
N PHE A 237 -26.52 15.21 3.61
CA PHE A 237 -26.61 15.52 5.03
C PHE A 237 -26.80 17.02 5.28
N THR A 238 -25.99 17.85 4.66
CA THR A 238 -26.06 19.31 4.79
C THR A 238 -27.42 19.82 4.29
N SER A 239 -27.86 19.36 3.12
CA SER A 239 -29.15 19.77 2.56
C SER A 239 -30.33 19.35 3.45
N LYS A 240 -30.31 18.12 3.97
CA LYS A 240 -31.34 17.60 4.89
C LYS A 240 -31.41 18.45 6.17
N LYS A 241 -30.26 18.76 6.77
CA LYS A 241 -30.18 19.52 8.03
C LYS A 241 -30.58 20.97 7.87
N ILE A 242 -30.26 21.62 6.76
CA ILE A 242 -30.70 22.99 6.47
C ILE A 242 -32.21 23.02 6.21
N ALA A 243 -32.76 22.09 5.43
CA ALA A 243 -34.19 21.98 5.21
C ALA A 243 -34.98 21.71 6.52
N GLU A 244 -34.39 20.97 7.46
CA GLU A 244 -34.96 20.77 8.81
C GLU A 244 -35.02 22.10 9.59
N LEU A 245 -33.96 22.90 9.54
CA LEU A 245 -33.96 24.24 10.14
C LEU A 245 -34.99 25.18 9.52
N GLU A 246 -35.09 25.21 8.17
CA GLU A 246 -36.04 26.05 7.45
C GLU A 246 -37.53 25.71 7.78
N ARG A 247 -37.82 24.46 8.13
CA ARG A 247 -39.19 24.06 8.55
C ARG A 247 -39.54 24.46 9.98
N LYS A 248 -38.52 24.68 10.84
CA LYS A 248 -38.70 25.04 12.25
C LYS A 248 -38.85 26.57 12.45
N PHE A 249 -38.50 27.38 11.45
CA PHE A 249 -38.54 28.83 11.45
C PHE A 249 -39.35 29.40 10.26
#